data_cc47c2d4099820ab9ee97f3f2875a39a
#
_entry.id   cc47c2d4099820ab9ee97f3f2875a39a
#
_cell.length_a   1.000
_cell.length_b   1.000
_cell.length_c   1.000
_cell.angle_alpha   90.00
_cell.angle_beta   90.00
_cell.angle_gamma   90.00
#
_symmetry.space_group_name_H-M   'P 1'
#
loop_
_entity.id
_entity.type
_entity.pdbx_description
1 polymer ?
#
loop_
_entity_poly.entity_id
_entity_poly.type
_entity_poly.pdbx_seq_one_letter_code
_entity_poly.pdbx_strand_id
1 'polypeptide(L)'
;MKTSHRKGPLASCVRTALERYFHELDGEKPGSLYAMVISEIELPLLEAVMHHAQSNQCKAARMLGINRNTLRKKLKLHGLE
;
A
#
# COMPACT_ATOMS: atom_id res chain seq x y z
N MET A 1 16.90 11.00 11.99
CA MET A 1 16.90 10.52 11.40
C MET A 1 16.41 10.35 10.53
N LYS A 2 16.09 10.36 10.32
CA LYS A 2 15.59 10.24 9.49
C LYS A 2 15.75 9.82 8.25
N THR A 3 16.12 9.72 7.81
CA THR A 3 16.46 9.37 6.49
C THR A 3 16.57 7.91 6.19
N SER A 4 16.72 7.11 7.19
CA SER A 4 16.87 5.68 7.00
C SER A 4 15.67 5.05 6.31
N HIS A 5 14.49 5.63 6.45
CA HIS A 5 13.30 5.05 5.84
C HIS A 5 13.28 5.18 4.33
N ARG A 6 14.14 6.03 3.73
CA ARG A 6 14.22 6.12 2.27
C ARG A 6 14.87 4.90 1.66
N LYS A 7 15.66 4.17 2.45
CA LYS A 7 16.33 2.97 2.01
C LYS A 7 15.81 1.76 2.77
N GLY A 8 14.62 1.88 3.30
CA GLY A 8 14.07 0.83 4.12
C GLY A 8 13.67 -0.40 3.32
N PRO A 9 13.32 -1.45 4.02
CA PRO A 9 12.94 -2.72 3.39
C PRO A 9 11.73 -2.60 2.47
N LEU A 10 10.82 -1.69 2.75
CA LEU A 10 9.65 -1.54 1.89
C LEU A 10 10.05 -1.04 0.51
N ALA A 11 10.90 -0.02 0.45
CA ALA A 11 11.36 0.48 -0.84
C ALA A 11 12.09 -0.59 -1.62
N SER A 12 12.90 -1.36 -0.94
CA SER A 12 13.65 -2.44 -1.56
C SER A 12 12.71 -3.50 -2.12
N CYS A 13 11.69 -3.85 -1.37
CA CYS A 13 10.71 -4.83 -1.79
C CYS A 13 9.94 -4.36 -3.03
N VAL A 14 9.53 -3.11 -3.03
CA VAL A 14 8.81 -2.55 -4.17
C VAL A 14 9.70 -2.53 -5.41
N ARG A 15 10.96 -2.15 -5.23
CA ARG A 15 11.90 -2.10 -6.35
C ARG A 15 12.09 -3.47 -6.97
N THR A 16 12.28 -4.48 -6.13
CA THR A 16 12.47 -5.84 -6.62
C THR A 16 11.21 -6.35 -7.33
N ALA A 17 10.06 -6.07 -6.77
CA ALA A 17 8.81 -6.50 -7.36
C ALA A 17 8.59 -5.85 -8.72
N LEU A 18 8.94 -4.57 -8.86
CA LEU A 18 8.78 -3.87 -10.12
C LEU A 18 9.75 -4.37 -11.18
N GLU A 19 10.98 -4.70 -10.78
CA GLU A 19 11.94 -5.26 -11.74
C GLU A 19 11.42 -6.57 -12.31
N ARG A 20 10.84 -7.40 -11.45
CA ARG A 20 10.25 -8.65 -11.90
C ARG A 20 9.06 -8.39 -12.83
N TYR A 21 8.22 -7.43 -12.47
CA TYR A 21 7.05 -7.10 -13.26
C TYR A 21 7.45 -6.66 -14.68
N PHE A 22 8.45 -5.77 -14.77
CA PHE A 22 8.91 -5.30 -16.08
C PHE A 22 9.54 -6.41 -16.89
N HIS A 23 10.25 -7.31 -16.22
CA HIS A 23 10.84 -8.46 -16.92
C HIS A 23 9.75 -9.36 -17.51
N GLU A 24 8.68 -9.58 -16.75
CA GLU A 24 7.60 -10.45 -17.19
C GLU A 24 6.75 -9.82 -18.29
N LEU A 25 6.74 -8.49 -18.38
CA LEU A 25 6.05 -7.82 -19.48
C LEU A 25 6.69 -8.11 -20.83
N ASP A 26 7.97 -8.37 -20.82
CA ASP A 26 8.71 -8.76 -22.01
C ASP A 26 8.49 -7.79 -23.17
N GLY A 27 8.67 -6.49 -22.90
CA GLY A 27 8.58 -5.45 -23.91
C GLY A 27 7.20 -4.86 -24.11
N GLU A 28 6.19 -5.43 -23.50
CA GLU A 28 4.87 -4.83 -23.56
C GLU A 28 4.80 -3.59 -22.69
N LYS A 29 3.94 -2.66 -23.09
CA LYS A 29 3.79 -1.44 -22.34
C LYS A 29 2.94 -1.69 -21.08
N PRO A 30 3.41 -1.23 -19.92
CA PRO A 30 2.56 -1.29 -18.73
C PRO A 30 1.43 -0.29 -18.89
N GLY A 31 0.26 -0.66 -18.39
CA GLY A 31 -0.87 0.25 -18.36
C GLY A 31 -1.24 0.49 -16.92
N SER A 32 -1.61 1.74 -16.59
CA SER A 32 -2.09 2.09 -15.25
C SER A 32 -1.16 1.59 -14.15
N LEU A 33 0.13 1.70 -14.36
CA LEU A 33 1.13 1.16 -13.44
C LEU A 33 1.02 1.78 -12.06
N TYR A 34 0.83 3.09 -12.00
CA TYR A 34 0.74 3.76 -10.71
C TYR A 34 -0.42 3.21 -9.88
N ALA A 35 -1.59 3.11 -10.50
CA ALA A 35 -2.78 2.62 -9.80
C ALA A 35 -2.60 1.17 -9.34
N MET A 36 -1.98 0.36 -10.18
CA MET A 36 -1.74 -1.04 -9.84
C MET A 36 -0.81 -1.16 -8.65
N VAL A 37 0.30 -0.42 -8.66
CA VAL A 37 1.27 -0.48 -7.57
C VAL A 37 0.66 0.01 -6.27
N ILE A 38 -0.04 1.15 -6.31
CA ILE A 38 -0.65 1.71 -5.11
C ILE A 38 -1.69 0.74 -4.54
N SER A 39 -2.50 0.14 -5.40
CA SER A 39 -3.51 -0.81 -4.94
C SER A 39 -2.88 -2.02 -4.26
N GLU A 40 -1.80 -2.54 -4.83
CA GLU A 40 -1.14 -3.71 -4.27
C GLU A 40 -0.47 -3.41 -2.94
N ILE A 41 0.03 -2.20 -2.76
CA ILE A 41 0.66 -1.80 -1.50
C ILE A 41 -0.41 -1.48 -0.45
N GLU A 42 -1.50 -0.86 -0.87
CA GLU A 42 -2.55 -0.47 0.07
C GLU A 42 -3.18 -1.65 0.78
N LEU A 43 -3.41 -2.74 0.06
CA LEU A 43 -4.09 -3.88 0.66
C LEU A 43 -3.38 -4.40 1.91
N PRO A 44 -2.11 -4.81 1.83
CA PRO A 44 -1.42 -5.27 3.04
C PRO A 44 -1.23 -4.17 4.08
N LEU A 45 -1.08 -2.92 3.64
CA LEU A 45 -0.96 -1.81 4.57
C LEU A 45 -2.22 -1.67 5.41
N LEU A 46 -3.37 -1.67 4.75
CA LEU A 46 -4.64 -1.52 5.46
C LEU A 46 -4.92 -2.72 6.36
N GLU A 47 -4.59 -3.92 5.88
CA GLU A 47 -4.76 -5.12 6.70
C GLU A 47 -3.94 -5.04 7.98
N ALA A 48 -2.67 -4.65 7.85
CA ALA A 48 -1.79 -4.58 9.00
C ALA A 48 -2.25 -3.50 9.99
N VAL A 49 -2.64 -2.34 9.48
CA VAL A 49 -3.05 -1.25 10.36
C VAL A 49 -4.36 -1.59 11.06
N MET A 50 -5.31 -2.17 10.35
CA MET A 50 -6.58 -2.55 10.98
C MET A 50 -6.35 -3.62 12.06
N HIS A 51 -5.41 -4.54 11.82
CA HIS A 51 -5.07 -5.53 12.82
C HIS A 51 -4.50 -4.87 14.07
N HIS A 52 -3.54 -3.96 13.92
CA HIS A 52 -2.96 -3.27 15.05
C HIS A 52 -3.94 -2.36 15.76
N ALA A 53 -4.91 -1.82 15.03
CA ALA A 53 -5.93 -0.96 15.60
C ALA A 53 -7.09 -1.75 16.18
N GLN A 54 -7.04 -3.07 16.09
CA GLN A 54 -8.10 -3.96 16.58
C GLN A 54 -9.46 -3.57 16.01
N SER A 55 -9.47 -3.34 14.71
CA SER A 55 -10.66 -3.00 13.92
C SER A 55 -11.26 -1.64 14.26
N ASN A 56 -10.54 -0.81 15.01
CA ASN A 56 -11.00 0.53 15.34
C ASN A 56 -10.60 1.49 14.23
N GLN A 57 -11.57 1.88 13.40
CA GLN A 57 -11.27 2.69 12.22
C GLN A 57 -10.74 4.08 12.58
N CYS A 58 -11.23 4.67 13.66
CA CYS A 58 -10.72 5.97 14.09
C CYS A 58 -9.24 5.89 14.44
N LYS A 59 -8.89 4.84 15.18
CA LYS A 59 -7.51 4.63 15.58
C LYS A 59 -6.64 4.35 14.35
N ALA A 60 -7.13 3.51 13.44
CA ALA A 60 -6.41 3.18 12.24
C ALA A 60 -6.15 4.41 11.37
N ALA A 61 -7.17 5.26 11.23
CA ALA A 61 -7.02 6.48 10.44
C ALA A 61 -5.94 7.39 11.02
N ARG A 62 -5.90 7.49 12.36
CA ARG A 62 -4.85 8.28 13.00
C ARG A 62 -3.47 7.69 12.77
N MET A 63 -3.36 6.36 12.85
CA MET A 63 -2.08 5.69 12.58
C MET A 63 -1.60 5.96 11.17
N LEU A 64 -2.53 5.97 10.22
CA LEU A 64 -2.20 6.20 8.82
C LEU A 64 -2.02 7.67 8.48
N GLY A 65 -2.56 8.57 9.31
CA GLY A 65 -2.49 9.99 9.01
C GLY A 65 -3.48 10.42 7.94
N ILE A 66 -4.60 9.72 7.81
CA ILE A 66 -5.61 10.06 6.82
C ILE A 66 -6.96 10.25 7.51
N ASN A 67 -7.88 10.84 6.77
CA ASN A 67 -9.23 11.07 7.24
C ASN A 67 -9.97 9.73 7.36
N ARG A 68 -10.83 9.62 8.37
CA ARG A 68 -11.57 8.38 8.59
C ARG A 68 -12.46 8.01 7.40
N ASN A 69 -13.08 9.00 6.77
CA ASN A 69 -13.91 8.72 5.60
C ASN A 69 -13.09 8.19 4.45
N THR A 70 -11.87 8.71 4.28
CA THR A 70 -10.97 8.21 3.26
C THR A 70 -10.60 6.76 3.55
N LEU A 71 -10.33 6.45 4.82
CA LEU A 71 -10.02 5.08 5.22
C LEU A 71 -11.18 4.16 4.91
N ARG A 72 -12.41 4.56 5.25
CA ARG A 72 -13.57 3.73 4.99
C ARG A 72 -13.72 3.40 3.51
N LYS A 73 -13.51 4.40 2.65
CA LYS A 73 -13.61 4.18 1.22
C LYS A 73 -12.57 3.19 0.73
N LYS A 74 -11.36 3.31 1.27
CA LYS A 74 -10.27 2.40 0.88
C LYS A 74 -10.52 0.98 1.38
N LEU A 75 -11.01 0.84 2.60
CA LEU A 75 -11.35 -0.47 3.12
C LEU A 75 -12.42 -1.14 2.25
N LYS A 76 -13.42 -0.38 1.86
CA LYS A 76 -14.48 -0.90 1.01
C LYS A 76 -13.92 -1.29 -0.36
N LEU A 77 -13.07 -0.46 -0.92
CA LEU A 77 -12.46 -0.72 -2.22
C LEU A 77 -11.71 -2.04 -2.22
N HIS A 78 -11.02 -2.34 -1.13
CA HIS A 78 -10.20 -3.54 -1.02
C HIS A 78 -10.95 -4.73 -0.39
N GLY A 79 -12.24 -4.56 -0.12
CA GLY A 79 -13.02 -5.65 0.45
C GLY A 79 -12.68 -5.99 1.88
N LEU A 80 -12.20 -5.02 2.63
CA LEU A 80 -11.77 -5.22 4.01
C LEU A 80 -12.76 -4.70 5.05
N GLU A 81 -13.87 -4.18 4.61
CA GLU A 81 -14.86 -3.62 5.51
C GLU A 81 -15.78 -4.69 6.08
#